data_ecd1d935063a8bfb192459cf6f681e7e
#
_entry.id   ecd1d935063a8bfb192459cf6f681e7e
#
_cell.length_a   1.000
_cell.length_b   1.000
_cell.length_c   1.000
_cell.angle_alpha   90.00
_cell.angle_beta   90.00
_cell.angle_gamma   90.00
#
_symmetry.space_group_name_H-M   'P 1'
#
loop_
_entity.id
_entity.type
_entity.pdbx_description
1 polymer ?
#
loop_
_entity_poly.entity_id
_entity_poly.type
_entity_poly.pdbx_seq_one_letter_code
_entity_poly.pdbx_strand_id
1 'polypeptide(L)'
;MKRINYILLMAFAAGVMASCSEKKQSNVIIAPKPVAQVKKATQKMSGYEQARDVEWVGSTYKVVVKRSSDTELPLVKVDENNKYYDNVIQVRVLRKDGSEFFNRTFKKSDFSEFLDSHTKNAGALLGIVYVKAEGDCLYFAASVGSPDVTSDEYVPLVLKISKMGSVSISKDQVLDTNDGEDKACADGEGNKKASSDDEDEAGV
;
A
#
# COMPACT_ATOMS: atom_id res chain seq x y z
N MET A 1 -67.02 62.27 16.06
CA MET A 1 -66.02 61.55 15.35
C MET A 1 -64.84 60.96 16.19
N LYS A 2 -64.59 61.49 17.38
CA LYS A 2 -63.53 60.94 18.28
C LYS A 2 -63.83 59.62 18.99
N ARG A 3 -65.09 59.26 19.16
CA ARG A 3 -65.49 58.01 19.86
C ARG A 3 -65.49 56.76 19.01
N ILE A 4 -65.60 56.91 17.73
CA ILE A 4 -65.52 55.79 16.74
C ILE A 4 -64.09 55.28 16.62
N ASN A 5 -63.11 56.15 16.64
CA ASN A 5 -61.71 55.77 16.55
C ASN A 5 -61.18 54.94 17.73
N TYR A 6 -61.76 55.13 18.96
CA TYR A 6 -61.39 54.35 20.13
C TYR A 6 -61.96 52.91 20.10
N ILE A 7 -63.13 52.73 19.48
CA ILE A 7 -63.77 51.40 19.36
C ILE A 7 -63.01 50.60 18.31
N LEU A 8 -62.52 51.24 17.21
CA LEU A 8 -61.71 50.59 16.17
C LEU A 8 -60.31 50.23 16.72
N LEU A 9 -59.74 51.06 17.61
CA LEU A 9 -58.44 50.79 18.21
C LEU A 9 -58.50 49.65 19.22
N MET A 10 -59.62 49.52 20.00
CA MET A 10 -59.83 48.45 20.93
C MET A 10 -60.10 47.08 20.25
N ALA A 11 -60.74 47.09 19.10
CA ALA A 11 -60.97 45.87 18.29
C ALA A 11 -59.65 45.29 17.71
N PHE A 12 -58.66 46.16 17.41
CA PHE A 12 -57.36 45.73 16.89
C PHE A 12 -56.44 45.15 17.98
N ALA A 13 -56.61 45.59 19.26
CA ALA A 13 -55.83 45.08 20.38
C ALA A 13 -56.25 43.69 20.86
N ALA A 14 -57.46 43.24 20.56
CA ALA A 14 -57.98 41.91 20.99
C ALA A 14 -57.62 40.77 20.05
N GLY A 15 -57.08 41.08 18.84
CA GLY A 15 -56.73 40.07 17.81
C GLY A 15 -55.35 39.42 17.95
N VAL A 16 -54.48 39.86 18.90
CA VAL A 16 -53.06 39.43 18.91
C VAL A 16 -52.80 38.33 19.92
N MET A 17 -53.79 37.84 20.67
CA MET A 17 -53.58 36.84 21.77
C MET A 17 -53.94 35.39 21.38
N ALA A 18 -54.13 35.04 20.12
CA ALA A 18 -54.54 33.68 19.77
C ALA A 18 -53.59 33.02 18.75
N SER A 19 -52.29 33.11 18.97
CA SER A 19 -51.34 32.33 18.15
C SER A 19 -50.13 31.84 18.99
N CYS A 20 -50.44 31.09 20.06
CA CYS A 20 -49.47 30.16 20.64
C CYS A 20 -49.98 28.73 20.37
N SER A 21 -49.77 28.26 19.15
CA SER A 21 -49.84 26.83 18.86
C SER A 21 -48.54 26.21 19.40
N GLU A 22 -48.62 25.63 20.61
CA GLU A 22 -47.57 24.72 21.08
C GLU A 22 -47.43 23.56 20.10
N LYS A 23 -46.41 23.64 19.24
CA LYS A 23 -45.90 22.44 18.56
C LYS A 23 -45.36 21.51 19.65
N LYS A 24 -46.14 20.49 20.04
CA LYS A 24 -45.61 19.32 20.74
C LYS A 24 -44.43 18.83 19.93
N GLN A 25 -43.21 19.12 20.39
CA GLN A 25 -42.04 18.43 19.93
C GLN A 25 -42.23 16.96 20.32
N SER A 26 -42.54 16.14 19.34
CA SER A 26 -42.44 14.70 19.50
C SER A 26 -40.98 14.37 19.68
N ASN A 27 -40.54 14.07 20.91
CA ASN A 27 -39.23 13.48 21.21
C ASN A 27 -39.16 12.03 20.67
N VAL A 28 -39.58 11.82 19.46
CA VAL A 28 -39.29 10.58 18.74
C VAL A 28 -37.88 10.74 18.23
N ILE A 29 -36.91 10.31 19.01
CA ILE A 29 -35.56 10.04 18.52
C ILE A 29 -35.70 8.88 17.52
N ILE A 30 -35.89 9.21 16.26
CA ILE A 30 -35.77 8.22 15.18
C ILE A 30 -34.29 7.91 15.13
N ALA A 31 -33.82 6.94 15.93
CA ALA A 31 -32.50 6.36 15.74
C ALA A 31 -32.46 5.84 14.30
N PRO A 32 -31.52 6.31 13.48
CA PRO A 32 -31.43 5.78 12.12
C PRO A 32 -31.21 4.27 12.23
N LYS A 33 -32.08 3.51 11.58
CA LYS A 33 -31.98 2.06 11.52
C LYS A 33 -30.54 1.72 11.06
N PRO A 34 -29.79 0.86 11.78
CA PRO A 34 -28.46 0.49 11.36
C PRO A 34 -28.53 0.02 9.92
N VAL A 35 -27.88 0.74 9.01
CA VAL A 35 -27.76 0.32 7.62
C VAL A 35 -26.97 -0.97 7.67
N ALA A 36 -27.58 -2.09 7.27
CA ALA A 36 -26.89 -3.37 7.20
C ALA A 36 -25.66 -3.15 6.31
N GLN A 37 -24.47 -3.29 6.90
CA GLN A 37 -23.22 -3.12 6.16
C GLN A 37 -23.16 -4.24 5.12
N VAL A 38 -23.35 -3.87 3.88
CA VAL A 38 -23.24 -4.81 2.75
C VAL A 38 -21.76 -5.20 2.67
N LYS A 39 -21.45 -6.46 2.97
CA LYS A 39 -20.10 -6.99 2.79
C LYS A 39 -19.71 -6.85 1.32
N LYS A 40 -18.74 -6.01 1.03
CA LYS A 40 -18.21 -5.86 -0.32
C LYS A 40 -17.53 -7.16 -0.76
N ALA A 41 -17.65 -7.51 -2.03
CA ALA A 41 -16.88 -8.61 -2.60
C ALA A 41 -15.39 -8.32 -2.49
N THR A 42 -14.57 -9.38 -2.40
CA THR A 42 -13.11 -9.24 -2.40
C THR A 42 -12.66 -8.57 -3.69
N GLN A 43 -11.89 -7.50 -3.56
CA GLN A 43 -11.45 -6.65 -4.65
C GLN A 43 -10.11 -7.13 -5.22
N LYS A 44 -9.82 -6.74 -6.46
CA LYS A 44 -8.53 -6.95 -7.13
C LYS A 44 -7.94 -5.61 -7.50
N MET A 45 -6.63 -5.48 -7.30
CA MET A 45 -5.89 -4.35 -7.88
C MET A 45 -5.72 -4.57 -9.38
N SER A 46 -5.64 -3.48 -10.15
CA SER A 46 -5.40 -3.56 -11.60
C SER A 46 -4.07 -4.24 -11.89
N GLY A 47 -4.06 -5.22 -12.80
CA GLY A 47 -2.82 -5.76 -13.35
C GLY A 47 -2.13 -4.76 -14.27
N TYR A 48 -0.82 -4.89 -14.43
CA TYR A 48 -0.05 -4.17 -15.44
C TYR A 48 1.11 -5.02 -15.95
N GLU A 49 1.56 -4.70 -17.15
CA GLU A 49 2.82 -5.21 -17.70
C GLU A 49 3.57 -4.03 -18.33
N GLN A 50 4.82 -3.84 -17.95
CA GLN A 50 5.71 -2.81 -18.46
C GLN A 50 6.95 -3.47 -19.03
N ALA A 51 7.37 -3.08 -20.22
CA ALA A 51 8.61 -3.52 -20.83
C ALA A 51 9.45 -2.30 -21.21
N ARG A 52 10.75 -2.36 -20.94
CA ARG A 52 11.69 -1.30 -21.24
C ARG A 52 13.02 -1.89 -21.67
N ASP A 53 13.57 -1.36 -22.78
CA ASP A 53 14.94 -1.66 -23.18
C ASP A 53 15.88 -0.77 -22.36
N VAL A 54 16.97 -1.36 -21.86
CA VAL A 54 17.94 -0.71 -20.97
C VAL A 54 19.36 -1.09 -21.41
N GLU A 55 20.25 -0.10 -21.44
CA GLU A 55 21.67 -0.35 -21.63
C GLU A 55 22.30 -0.64 -20.27
N TRP A 56 22.95 -1.79 -20.14
CA TRP A 56 23.55 -2.24 -18.89
C TRP A 56 24.73 -3.16 -19.16
N VAL A 57 25.85 -2.98 -18.42
CA VAL A 57 27.10 -3.74 -18.56
C VAL A 57 27.54 -3.96 -20.03
N GLY A 58 27.42 -2.90 -20.84
CA GLY A 58 27.85 -2.90 -22.25
C GLY A 58 26.93 -3.63 -23.20
N SER A 59 25.72 -3.98 -22.82
CA SER A 59 24.75 -4.69 -23.67
C SER A 59 23.34 -4.15 -23.44
N THR A 60 22.47 -4.34 -24.43
CA THR A 60 21.04 -4.03 -24.31
C THR A 60 20.30 -5.21 -23.70
N TYR A 61 19.51 -4.91 -22.67
CA TYR A 61 18.58 -5.86 -22.03
C TYR A 61 17.16 -5.34 -22.13
N LYS A 62 16.20 -6.26 -22.07
CA LYS A 62 14.79 -5.90 -21.93
C LYS A 62 14.31 -6.26 -20.53
N VAL A 63 13.97 -5.25 -19.74
CA VAL A 63 13.35 -5.40 -18.42
C VAL A 63 11.85 -5.47 -18.59
N VAL A 64 11.23 -6.53 -18.11
CA VAL A 64 9.77 -6.74 -18.13
C VAL A 64 9.29 -6.92 -16.70
N VAL A 65 8.33 -6.10 -16.28
CA VAL A 65 7.69 -6.15 -14.95
C VAL A 65 6.21 -6.36 -15.15
N LYS A 66 5.67 -7.43 -14.55
CA LYS A 66 4.26 -7.78 -14.65
C LYS A 66 3.65 -8.00 -13.27
N ARG A 67 2.60 -7.23 -12.93
CA ARG A 67 1.79 -7.42 -11.72
C ARG A 67 0.49 -8.13 -12.05
N SER A 68 0.13 -9.09 -11.21
CA SER A 68 -1.17 -9.75 -11.22
C SER A 68 -1.63 -10.04 -9.80
N SER A 69 -2.95 -10.03 -9.58
CA SER A 69 -3.53 -10.50 -8.31
C SER A 69 -3.47 -12.03 -8.25
N ASP A 70 -3.12 -12.54 -7.07
CA ASP A 70 -3.06 -13.97 -6.80
C ASP A 70 -4.19 -14.35 -5.80
N THR A 71 -5.02 -15.29 -6.20
CA THR A 71 -6.16 -15.75 -5.38
C THR A 71 -5.79 -16.81 -4.36
N GLU A 72 -4.58 -17.37 -4.45
CA GLU A 72 -4.07 -18.39 -3.52
C GLU A 72 -3.37 -17.77 -2.31
N LEU A 73 -2.98 -16.49 -2.43
CA LEU A 73 -2.37 -15.77 -1.31
C LEU A 73 -3.41 -15.37 -0.25
N PRO A 74 -2.98 -15.22 1.02
CA PRO A 74 -3.84 -14.70 2.07
C PRO A 74 -4.45 -13.35 1.68
N LEU A 75 -5.74 -13.17 1.98
CA LEU A 75 -6.43 -11.91 1.70
C LEU A 75 -5.85 -10.78 2.55
N VAL A 76 -5.64 -9.63 1.92
CA VAL A 76 -5.33 -8.37 2.58
C VAL A 76 -6.63 -7.78 3.12
N LYS A 77 -6.68 -7.53 4.43
CA LYS A 77 -7.84 -6.95 5.12
C LYS A 77 -7.49 -5.53 5.52
N VAL A 78 -8.00 -4.56 4.76
CA VAL A 78 -7.84 -3.14 5.09
C VAL A 78 -8.76 -2.78 6.28
N ASP A 79 -10.00 -3.27 6.25
CA ASP A 79 -10.98 -3.16 7.33
C ASP A 79 -11.97 -4.35 7.30
N GLU A 80 -13.02 -4.29 8.12
CA GLU A 80 -14.02 -5.36 8.20
C GLU A 80 -14.76 -5.63 6.88
N ASN A 81 -14.93 -4.59 6.05
CA ASN A 81 -15.72 -4.62 4.82
C ASN A 81 -14.87 -4.62 3.55
N ASN A 82 -13.61 -4.18 3.64
CA ASN A 82 -12.72 -4.02 2.49
C ASN A 82 -11.60 -5.07 2.52
N LYS A 83 -11.69 -6.00 1.60
CA LYS A 83 -10.72 -7.09 1.42
C LYS A 83 -10.21 -7.10 -0.01
N TYR A 84 -8.92 -7.38 -0.15
CA TYR A 84 -8.25 -7.44 -1.44
C TYR A 84 -7.50 -8.76 -1.60
N TYR A 85 -7.41 -9.24 -2.84
CA TYR A 85 -6.40 -10.24 -3.19
C TYR A 85 -5.03 -9.58 -3.21
N ASP A 86 -4.03 -10.23 -2.62
CA ASP A 86 -2.65 -9.74 -2.71
C ASP A 86 -2.10 -9.95 -4.12
N ASN A 87 -0.99 -9.31 -4.44
CA ASN A 87 -0.39 -9.36 -5.75
C ASN A 87 0.89 -10.18 -5.75
N VAL A 88 1.20 -10.69 -6.93
CA VAL A 88 2.53 -11.18 -7.30
C VAL A 88 3.07 -10.30 -8.41
N ILE A 89 4.37 -10.05 -8.39
CA ILE A 89 5.05 -9.25 -9.41
C ILE A 89 6.21 -10.03 -9.98
N GLN A 90 6.10 -10.40 -11.25
CA GLN A 90 7.17 -11.04 -11.98
C GLN A 90 8.10 -9.98 -12.56
N VAL A 91 9.39 -10.12 -12.30
CA VAL A 91 10.46 -9.33 -12.92
C VAL A 91 11.28 -10.25 -13.79
N ARG A 92 11.35 -9.95 -15.08
CA ARG A 92 12.19 -10.64 -16.03
C ARG A 92 13.18 -9.66 -16.66
N VAL A 93 14.40 -10.13 -16.84
CA VAL A 93 15.43 -9.41 -17.59
C VAL A 93 15.88 -10.34 -18.73
N LEU A 94 15.67 -9.90 -19.96
CA LEU A 94 15.99 -10.67 -21.15
C LEU A 94 17.22 -10.07 -21.82
N ARG A 95 18.11 -10.92 -22.35
CA ARG A 95 19.21 -10.50 -23.20
C ARG A 95 18.70 -10.09 -24.58
N LYS A 96 19.56 -9.46 -25.37
CA LYS A 96 19.23 -9.03 -26.72
C LYS A 96 18.77 -10.18 -27.65
N ASP A 97 19.25 -11.39 -27.42
CA ASP A 97 18.86 -12.60 -28.15
C ASP A 97 17.54 -13.22 -27.66
N GLY A 98 16.87 -12.60 -26.64
CA GLY A 98 15.64 -13.07 -26.05
C GLY A 98 15.84 -14.11 -24.95
N SER A 99 17.06 -14.58 -24.68
CA SER A 99 17.32 -15.51 -23.58
C SER A 99 17.11 -14.83 -22.23
N GLU A 100 16.63 -15.59 -21.23
CA GLU A 100 16.43 -15.07 -19.88
C GLU A 100 17.77 -14.91 -19.16
N PHE A 101 18.06 -13.70 -18.68
CA PHE A 101 19.13 -13.45 -17.74
C PHE A 101 18.63 -13.63 -16.31
N PHE A 102 17.43 -13.12 -16.03
CA PHE A 102 16.81 -13.15 -14.71
C PHE A 102 15.31 -13.33 -14.85
N ASN A 103 14.71 -14.15 -13.97
CA ASN A 103 13.27 -14.34 -13.89
C ASN A 103 12.91 -14.72 -12.46
N ARG A 104 12.19 -13.84 -11.76
CA ARG A 104 11.71 -14.09 -10.41
C ARG A 104 10.35 -13.44 -10.19
N THR A 105 9.48 -14.18 -9.49
CA THR A 105 8.20 -13.68 -9.01
C THR A 105 8.34 -13.29 -7.55
N PHE A 106 8.05 -12.04 -7.26
CA PHE A 106 8.08 -11.46 -5.92
C PHE A 106 6.68 -11.46 -5.31
N LYS A 107 6.64 -11.73 -4.01
CA LYS A 107 5.45 -11.64 -3.15
C LYS A 107 5.73 -10.67 -2.02
N LYS A 108 4.68 -10.21 -1.31
CA LYS A 108 4.85 -9.36 -0.13
C LYS A 108 5.79 -9.99 0.92
N SER A 109 5.77 -11.31 1.05
CA SER A 109 6.64 -12.05 1.97
C SER A 109 8.13 -11.84 1.74
N ASP A 110 8.56 -11.57 0.49
CA ASP A 110 9.97 -11.29 0.18
C ASP A 110 10.46 -9.98 0.81
N PHE A 111 9.57 -9.10 1.17
CA PHE A 111 9.82 -7.79 1.77
C PHE A 111 9.58 -7.75 3.28
N SER A 112 9.17 -8.87 3.88
CA SER A 112 8.66 -8.91 5.26
C SER A 112 9.63 -8.40 6.32
N GLU A 113 10.94 -8.51 6.10
CA GLU A 113 11.98 -8.01 7.00
C GLU A 113 11.91 -6.49 7.21
N PHE A 114 11.46 -5.77 6.18
CA PHE A 114 11.42 -4.31 6.16
C PHE A 114 10.06 -3.73 6.57
N LEU A 115 9.05 -4.59 6.80
CA LEU A 115 7.68 -4.19 7.08
C LEU A 115 7.38 -4.26 8.59
N ASP A 116 6.60 -3.31 9.07
CA ASP A 116 6.00 -3.38 10.41
C ASP A 116 4.82 -4.38 10.45
N SER A 117 4.31 -4.64 11.64
CA SER A 117 3.23 -5.60 11.85
C SER A 117 1.92 -5.20 11.17
N HIS A 118 1.63 -3.90 11.08
CA HIS A 118 0.42 -3.40 10.42
C HIS A 118 0.51 -3.64 8.91
N THR A 119 1.58 -3.19 8.27
CA THR A 119 1.81 -3.36 6.83
C THR A 119 1.89 -4.83 6.41
N LYS A 120 2.46 -5.70 7.26
CA LYS A 120 2.44 -7.17 7.01
C LYS A 120 1.02 -7.72 6.88
N ASN A 121 0.09 -7.27 7.72
CA ASN A 121 -1.26 -7.80 7.79
C ASN A 121 -2.23 -7.11 6.84
N ALA A 122 -2.20 -5.76 6.80
CA ALA A 122 -3.14 -4.93 6.06
C ALA A 122 -2.61 -4.40 4.73
N GLY A 123 -1.30 -4.54 4.46
CA GLY A 123 -0.69 -4.11 3.20
C GLY A 123 -0.73 -5.19 2.12
N ALA A 124 -0.62 -4.76 0.86
CA ALA A 124 -0.42 -5.56 -0.34
C ALA A 124 0.89 -5.19 -1.02
N LEU A 125 1.44 -6.06 -1.86
CA LEU A 125 2.53 -5.70 -2.76
C LEU A 125 1.96 -4.78 -3.86
N LEU A 126 2.24 -3.47 -3.75
CA LEU A 126 1.63 -2.46 -4.62
C LEU A 126 2.31 -2.37 -5.98
N GLY A 127 3.63 -2.43 -6.02
CA GLY A 127 4.36 -2.25 -7.26
C GLY A 127 5.84 -2.58 -7.16
N ILE A 128 6.42 -2.89 -8.33
CA ILE A 128 7.86 -2.88 -8.59
C ILE A 128 8.03 -2.17 -9.93
N VAL A 129 8.87 -1.15 -9.98
CA VAL A 129 9.10 -0.34 -11.18
C VAL A 129 10.61 -0.19 -11.41
N TYR A 130 11.07 -0.42 -12.63
CA TYR A 130 12.45 -0.17 -13.00
C TYR A 130 12.78 1.33 -12.90
N VAL A 131 13.89 1.66 -12.25
CA VAL A 131 14.36 3.04 -12.06
C VAL A 131 15.56 3.33 -12.94
N LYS A 132 16.67 2.61 -12.74
CA LYS A 132 17.94 2.86 -13.44
C LYS A 132 18.81 1.61 -13.51
N ALA A 133 19.77 1.63 -14.43
CA ALA A 133 20.94 0.78 -14.41
C ALA A 133 22.14 1.62 -13.98
N GLU A 134 22.90 1.18 -12.99
CA GLU A 134 24.06 1.88 -12.49
C GLU A 134 25.13 0.89 -12.03
N GLY A 135 26.34 1.04 -12.57
CA GLY A 135 27.40 0.07 -12.31
C GLY A 135 26.96 -1.35 -12.67
N ASP A 136 27.16 -2.26 -11.75
CA ASP A 136 26.85 -3.68 -11.90
C ASP A 136 25.41 -4.04 -11.49
N CYS A 137 24.53 -3.07 -11.29
CA CYS A 137 23.17 -3.29 -10.77
C CYS A 137 22.07 -2.65 -11.59
N LEU A 138 20.92 -3.35 -11.64
CA LEU A 138 19.62 -2.80 -11.99
C LEU A 138 18.87 -2.43 -10.72
N TYR A 139 18.33 -1.22 -10.67
CA TYR A 139 17.60 -0.67 -9.54
C TYR A 139 16.11 -0.59 -9.84
N PHE A 140 15.32 -1.04 -8.88
CA PHE A 140 13.88 -0.99 -8.95
C PHE A 140 13.34 -0.33 -7.67
N ALA A 141 12.36 0.54 -7.82
CA ALA A 141 11.53 0.98 -6.71
C ALA A 141 10.44 -0.07 -6.46
N ALA A 142 10.29 -0.47 -5.22
CA ALA A 142 9.23 -1.37 -4.79
C ALA A 142 8.41 -0.71 -3.68
N SER A 143 7.13 -1.09 -3.55
CA SER A 143 6.27 -0.58 -2.50
C SER A 143 5.31 -1.63 -1.99
N VAL A 144 5.14 -1.65 -0.66
CA VAL A 144 4.15 -2.45 0.05
C VAL A 144 3.32 -1.52 0.91
N GLY A 145 2.00 -1.61 0.82
CA GLY A 145 1.12 -0.70 1.57
C GLY A 145 -0.35 -1.00 1.35
N SER A 146 -1.20 -0.03 1.70
CA SER A 146 -2.64 -0.18 1.55
C SER A 146 -3.04 -0.34 0.09
N PRO A 147 -3.84 -1.38 -0.26
CA PRO A 147 -4.40 -1.53 -1.60
C PRO A 147 -5.57 -0.59 -1.87
N ASP A 148 -6.05 0.15 -0.87
CA ASP A 148 -7.11 1.14 -1.02
C ASP A 148 -6.55 2.37 -1.75
N VAL A 149 -7.15 2.73 -2.88
CA VAL A 149 -6.73 3.86 -3.72
C VAL A 149 -6.90 5.22 -3.04
N THR A 150 -7.61 5.28 -1.93
CA THR A 150 -7.80 6.51 -1.13
C THR A 150 -6.77 6.66 -0.02
N SER A 151 -5.92 5.66 0.19
CA SER A 151 -4.85 5.65 1.19
C SER A 151 -3.49 5.86 0.51
N ASP A 152 -2.66 6.66 1.10
CA ASP A 152 -1.25 6.94 0.74
C ASP A 152 -0.25 6.20 1.65
N GLU A 153 -0.76 5.27 2.47
CA GLU A 153 0.11 4.47 3.35
C GLU A 153 0.87 3.40 2.56
N TYR A 154 2.18 3.55 2.47
CA TYR A 154 3.06 2.53 1.92
C TYR A 154 4.48 2.65 2.49
N VAL A 155 5.20 1.54 2.43
CA VAL A 155 6.62 1.46 2.74
C VAL A 155 7.39 1.46 1.42
N PRO A 156 8.21 2.50 1.16
CA PRO A 156 9.08 2.55 -0.01
C PRO A 156 10.30 1.66 0.19
N LEU A 157 10.65 0.91 -0.85
CA LEU A 157 11.72 -0.07 -0.83
C LEU A 157 12.54 0.00 -2.12
N VAL A 158 13.82 -0.33 -2.02
CA VAL A 158 14.71 -0.48 -3.16
C VAL A 158 15.02 -1.96 -3.36
N LEU A 159 14.77 -2.45 -4.58
CA LEU A 159 15.16 -3.78 -5.02
C LEU A 159 16.32 -3.63 -6.02
N LYS A 160 17.42 -4.33 -5.79
CA LYS A 160 18.60 -4.34 -6.68
C LYS A 160 18.81 -5.74 -7.23
N ILE A 161 19.14 -5.84 -8.52
CA ILE A 161 19.51 -7.07 -9.19
C ILE A 161 20.93 -6.88 -9.72
N SER A 162 21.88 -7.68 -9.25
CA SER A 162 23.28 -7.60 -9.68
C SER A 162 23.51 -8.29 -11.03
N LYS A 163 24.65 -8.04 -11.67
CA LYS A 163 25.10 -8.74 -12.87
C LYS A 163 25.28 -10.25 -12.69
N MET A 164 25.34 -10.73 -11.46
CA MET A 164 25.37 -12.15 -11.13
C MET A 164 23.97 -12.74 -10.90
N GLY A 165 22.89 -11.92 -11.01
CA GLY A 165 21.52 -12.33 -10.74
C GLY A 165 21.16 -12.36 -9.26
N SER A 166 22.04 -11.89 -8.36
CA SER A 166 21.74 -11.76 -6.94
C SER A 166 20.73 -10.64 -6.70
N VAL A 167 19.84 -10.86 -5.74
CA VAL A 167 18.80 -9.89 -5.35
C VAL A 167 19.11 -9.36 -3.96
N SER A 168 19.07 -8.05 -3.81
CA SER A 168 19.08 -7.38 -2.51
C SER A 168 17.89 -6.42 -2.37
N ILE A 169 17.36 -6.32 -1.15
CA ILE A 169 16.24 -5.44 -0.82
C ILE A 169 16.68 -4.56 0.35
N SER A 170 16.29 -3.29 0.34
CA SER A 170 16.51 -2.34 1.43
C SER A 170 15.35 -1.36 1.52
N LYS A 171 15.23 -0.66 2.66
CA LYS A 171 14.34 0.50 2.73
C LYS A 171 14.90 1.62 1.85
N ASP A 172 14.01 2.38 1.21
CA ASP A 172 14.41 3.61 0.53
C ASP A 172 14.63 4.70 1.59
N GLN A 173 15.88 5.06 1.81
CA GLN A 173 16.29 6.08 2.81
C GLN A 173 16.33 7.50 2.23
N VAL A 174 16.12 7.66 0.93
CA VAL A 174 16.27 8.97 0.25
C VAL A 174 15.19 9.98 0.68
N LEU A 175 14.12 9.53 1.30
CA LEU A 175 13.07 10.44 1.82
C LEU A 175 13.43 11.07 3.18
N ASP A 176 14.42 10.54 3.93
CA ASP A 176 14.69 10.99 5.31
C ASP A 176 16.05 11.65 5.53
N THR A 177 17.08 11.42 4.71
CA THR A 177 18.39 12.05 4.91
C THR A 177 19.21 12.17 3.63
N ASN A 178 19.88 13.30 3.48
CA ASN A 178 20.72 13.66 2.34
C ASN A 178 22.13 13.02 2.37
N ASP A 179 22.33 11.96 3.16
CA ASP A 179 23.61 11.26 3.32
C ASP A 179 23.43 9.74 3.26
N GLY A 180 23.24 9.22 2.05
CA GLY A 180 23.21 7.77 1.79
C GLY A 180 24.37 7.37 0.92
N GLU A 181 25.46 6.85 1.50
CA GLU A 181 26.45 6.07 0.74
C GLU A 181 25.74 4.88 0.07
N ASP A 182 25.56 4.96 -1.24
CA ASP A 182 25.16 3.85 -2.09
C ASP A 182 26.23 2.74 -1.95
N LYS A 183 25.98 1.78 -1.06
CA LYS A 183 26.79 0.54 -1.08
C LYS A 183 26.60 -0.09 -2.45
N ALA A 184 27.65 -0.01 -3.26
CA ALA A 184 27.75 -0.73 -4.52
C ALA A 184 27.34 -2.19 -4.30
N CYS A 185 26.81 -2.85 -5.34
CA CYS A 185 26.53 -4.28 -5.31
C CYS A 185 27.83 -5.03 -5.01
N ALA A 186 28.12 -5.26 -3.75
CA ALA A 186 29.18 -6.15 -3.32
C ALA A 186 28.63 -7.57 -3.40
N ASP A 187 29.38 -8.45 -4.02
CA ASP A 187 29.10 -9.88 -4.12
C ASP A 187 28.92 -10.42 -2.70
N GLY A 188 27.69 -10.80 -2.34
CA GLY A 188 27.39 -11.37 -1.04
C GLY A 188 27.98 -12.77 -0.93
N GLU A 189 29.13 -12.89 -0.30
CA GLU A 189 29.65 -14.18 0.14
C GLU A 189 28.60 -14.82 1.06
N GLY A 190 28.19 -16.02 0.66
CA GLY A 190 27.26 -16.84 1.39
C GLY A 190 27.78 -17.12 2.79
N ASN A 191 27.06 -16.66 3.81
CA ASN A 191 27.30 -17.02 5.20
C ASN A 191 27.00 -18.51 5.42
N LYS A 192 28.03 -19.33 5.22
CA LYS A 192 28.08 -20.70 5.70
C LYS A 192 28.34 -20.65 7.19
N LYS A 193 27.31 -20.79 7.99
CA LYS A 193 27.43 -21.02 9.42
C LYS A 193 28.04 -22.41 9.63
N ALA A 194 29.34 -22.46 9.87
CA ALA A 194 30.01 -23.64 10.38
C ALA A 194 29.67 -23.78 11.86
N SER A 195 29.02 -24.87 12.21
CA SER A 195 28.99 -25.38 13.60
C SER A 195 30.33 -25.93 13.92
N SER A 196 31.01 -25.35 14.89
CA SER A 196 32.13 -25.99 15.57
C SER A 196 31.61 -26.48 16.91
N ASP A 197 31.51 -27.81 16.99
CA ASP A 197 31.42 -28.52 18.23
C ASP A 197 32.83 -28.44 18.87
N ASP A 198 32.92 -27.86 20.04
CA ASP A 198 34.10 -28.01 20.92
C ASP A 198 33.66 -28.87 22.08
N GLU A 199 34.22 -30.06 22.07
CA GLU A 199 34.16 -31.03 23.16
C GLU A 199 34.99 -30.57 24.35
N ASP A 200 34.41 -30.78 25.53
CA ASP A 200 35.06 -30.66 26.84
C ASP A 200 36.20 -31.63 26.99
N GLU A 201 37.31 -31.21 27.50
CA GLU A 201 38.21 -32.06 28.26
C GLU A 201 38.47 -31.49 29.66
N ALA A 202 37.91 -32.21 30.61
CA ALA A 202 38.29 -32.09 32.03
C ALA A 202 39.60 -32.81 32.27
N GLY A 203 40.48 -32.16 32.99
CA GLY A 203 41.74 -32.71 33.39
C GLY A 203 42.27 -32.14 34.71
N VAL A 204 42.08 -32.94 35.81
CA VAL A 204 42.80 -32.96 37.08
C VAL A 204 42.73 -31.75 37.99
#